data_1470404a8230ae01d0b56b5c81aa1cd5
#
_entry.id   1470404a8230ae01d0b56b5c81aa1cd5
#
_cell.length_a   1.000
_cell.length_b   1.000
_cell.length_c   1.000
_cell.angle_alpha   90.00
_cell.angle_beta   90.00
_cell.angle_gamma   90.00
#
_symmetry.space_group_name_H-M   'P 1'
#
loop_
_entity.id
_entity.type
_entity.pdbx_description
1 polymer ?
#
loop_
_entity_poly.entity_id
_entity_poly.type
_entity_poly.pdbx_seq_one_letter_code
_entity_poly.pdbx_strand_id
1 'polypeptide(L)'
;MAGTEMRESMYNILICDDEKDIVNALKIYLNDSNYHFLEAFDGEEAVHLVDTNEVHLVLMDIMMPKLDGIRATLKIREEHSLPIIILSAKSEDADKILGLNVGADDYVTKPFSPLE
;
A
#
# COMPACT_ATOMS: atom_id res chain seq x y z
N MET A 1 -11.96 -20.64 22.35
CA MET A 1 -12.35 -19.29 22.58
C MET A 1 -12.76 -18.61 21.31
N ALA A 2 -13.99 -18.31 21.25
CA ALA A 2 -14.56 -17.76 20.05
C ALA A 2 -13.96 -16.42 19.70
N GLY A 3 -13.71 -15.58 20.69
CA GLY A 3 -13.17 -14.26 20.41
C GLY A 3 -11.78 -14.29 19.82
N THR A 4 -11.04 -15.32 20.07
CA THR A 4 -9.70 -15.42 19.53
C THR A 4 -9.72 -15.70 18.04
N GLU A 5 -10.68 -16.50 17.63
CA GLU A 5 -10.75 -16.92 16.24
C GLU A 5 -11.06 -15.78 15.31
N MET A 6 -11.80 -14.79 15.78
CA MET A 6 -12.17 -13.68 14.91
C MET A 6 -10.99 -12.85 14.50
N ARG A 7 -9.97 -12.78 15.35
CA ARG A 7 -8.79 -12.01 15.00
C ARG A 7 -7.97 -12.67 13.92
N GLU A 8 -8.09 -13.97 13.78
CA GLU A 8 -7.31 -14.69 12.79
C GLU A 8 -7.74 -14.39 11.39
N SER A 9 -8.95 -13.88 11.20
CA SER A 9 -9.44 -13.55 9.87
C SER A 9 -9.13 -12.12 9.47
N MET A 10 -8.43 -11.36 10.29
CA MET A 10 -8.11 -9.98 9.95
C MET A 10 -6.99 -9.92 8.92
N TYR A 11 -7.10 -8.94 8.06
CA TYR A 11 -6.12 -8.69 7.02
C TYR A 11 -5.44 -7.36 7.29
N ASN A 12 -4.13 -7.34 7.21
CA ASN A 12 -3.34 -6.14 7.42
C ASN A 12 -3.08 -5.48 6.08
N ILE A 13 -3.56 -4.25 5.93
CA ILE A 13 -3.37 -3.47 4.72
C ILE A 13 -2.44 -2.31 5.06
N LEU A 14 -1.32 -2.25 4.37
CA LEU A 14 -0.35 -1.17 4.56
C LEU A 14 -0.62 -0.09 3.54
N ILE A 15 -0.87 1.13 4.01
CA ILE A 15 -1.08 2.28 3.14
C ILE A 15 0.15 3.17 3.25
N CYS A 16 0.81 3.38 2.13
CA CYS A 16 2.06 4.14 2.05
C CYS A 16 1.83 5.39 1.22
N ASP A 17 1.76 6.53 1.87
CA ASP A 17 1.55 7.81 1.20
C ASP A 17 1.95 8.89 2.19
N ASP A 18 2.66 9.91 1.72
CA ASP A 18 3.08 11.01 2.60
C ASP A 18 1.97 12.04 2.80
N GLU A 19 0.86 11.91 2.10
CA GLU A 19 -0.28 12.79 2.27
C GLU A 19 -1.33 12.14 3.18
N LYS A 20 -1.47 12.68 4.36
CA LYS A 20 -2.35 12.10 5.36
C LYS A 20 -3.80 12.06 4.91
N ASP A 21 -4.22 13.04 4.11
CA ASP A 21 -5.58 13.08 3.60
C ASP A 21 -5.89 11.89 2.70
N ILE A 22 -4.90 11.49 1.90
CA ILE A 22 -5.07 10.33 1.03
C ILE A 22 -5.18 9.06 1.87
N VAL A 23 -4.32 8.95 2.87
CA VAL A 23 -4.37 7.78 3.77
C VAL A 23 -5.73 7.66 4.42
N ASN A 24 -6.25 8.78 4.92
CA ASN A 24 -7.55 8.78 5.59
C ASN A 24 -8.68 8.44 4.62
N ALA A 25 -8.61 8.97 3.40
CA ALA A 25 -9.63 8.68 2.39
C ALA A 25 -9.64 7.20 2.04
N LEU A 26 -8.47 6.60 1.90
CA LEU A 26 -8.39 5.18 1.59
C LEU A 26 -8.93 4.34 2.73
N LYS A 27 -8.68 4.72 3.97
CA LYS A 27 -9.19 3.97 5.11
C LYS A 27 -10.72 4.02 5.14
N ILE A 28 -11.30 5.16 4.79
CA ILE A 28 -12.75 5.28 4.72
C ILE A 28 -13.29 4.43 3.57
N TYR A 29 -12.64 4.52 2.43
CA TYR A 29 -13.06 3.83 1.22
C TYR A 29 -13.04 2.31 1.41
N LEU A 30 -12.03 1.82 2.12
CA LEU A 30 -11.83 0.39 2.30
C LEU A 30 -12.33 -0.09 3.66
N ASN A 31 -13.20 0.67 4.30
CA ASN A 31 -13.66 0.37 5.64
C ASN A 31 -14.35 -1.00 5.69
N ASP A 32 -13.79 -1.88 6.51
CA ASP A 32 -14.30 -3.23 6.69
C ASP A 32 -13.81 -3.73 8.03
N SER A 33 -14.65 -4.41 8.78
CA SER A 33 -14.29 -4.85 10.12
C SER A 33 -13.18 -5.90 10.12
N ASN A 34 -12.91 -6.51 8.97
CA ASN A 34 -11.84 -7.50 8.86
C ASN A 34 -10.50 -6.90 8.48
N TYR A 35 -10.43 -5.59 8.23
CA TYR A 35 -9.20 -4.94 7.81
C TYR A 35 -8.58 -4.17 8.96
N HIS A 36 -7.28 -4.37 9.12
CA HIS A 36 -6.46 -3.59 10.02
C HIS A 36 -5.47 -2.80 9.19
N PHE A 37 -5.39 -1.48 9.41
CA PHE A 37 -4.55 -0.62 8.58
C PHE A 37 -3.26 -0.27 9.28
N LEU A 38 -2.17 -0.38 8.55
CA LEU A 38 -0.86 0.14 8.93
C LEU A 38 -0.57 1.31 8.02
N GLU A 39 0.18 2.29 8.51
CA GLU A 39 0.45 3.52 7.76
C GLU A 39 1.93 3.76 7.69
N ALA A 40 2.42 4.07 6.50
CA ALA A 40 3.80 4.48 6.27
C ALA A 40 3.78 5.78 5.49
N PHE A 41 4.63 6.72 5.88
CA PHE A 41 4.65 8.04 5.26
C PHE A 41 5.90 8.26 4.42
N ASP A 42 6.75 7.26 4.32
CA ASP A 42 7.88 7.24 3.39
C ASP A 42 8.21 5.80 3.04
N GLY A 43 9.06 5.63 2.04
CA GLY A 43 9.37 4.30 1.54
C GLY A 43 10.19 3.45 2.49
N GLU A 44 11.05 4.07 3.30
CA GLU A 44 11.83 3.31 4.27
C GLU A 44 10.95 2.72 5.35
N GLU A 45 9.99 3.52 5.81
CA GLU A 45 9.04 3.03 6.79
C GLU A 45 8.18 1.91 6.22
N ALA A 46 7.81 2.02 4.94
CA ALA A 46 7.02 0.98 4.29
C ALA A 46 7.78 -0.34 4.27
N VAL A 47 9.04 -0.32 3.88
CA VAL A 47 9.85 -1.54 3.85
C VAL A 47 9.96 -2.12 5.25
N HIS A 48 10.21 -1.27 6.24
CA HIS A 48 10.36 -1.73 7.61
C HIS A 48 9.07 -2.40 8.11
N LEU A 49 7.92 -1.83 7.81
CA LEU A 49 6.67 -2.38 8.28
C LEU A 49 6.35 -3.72 7.62
N VAL A 50 6.70 -3.87 6.34
CA VAL A 50 6.52 -5.16 5.68
C VAL A 50 7.45 -6.21 6.29
N ASP A 51 8.66 -5.82 6.67
CA ASP A 51 9.63 -6.75 7.24
C ASP A 51 9.25 -7.18 8.65
N THR A 52 8.53 -6.33 9.40
CA THR A 52 8.27 -6.58 10.82
C THR A 52 6.82 -6.93 11.13
N ASN A 53 5.95 -6.94 10.14
CA ASN A 53 4.55 -7.27 10.33
C ASN A 53 4.08 -8.23 9.24
N GLU A 54 3.01 -8.95 9.54
CA GLU A 54 2.35 -9.73 8.50
C GLU A 54 1.46 -8.80 7.72
N VAL A 55 1.83 -8.50 6.48
CA VAL A 55 1.08 -7.57 5.61
C VAL A 55 0.49 -8.37 4.47
N HIS A 56 -0.79 -8.14 4.20
CA HIS A 56 -1.53 -8.89 3.18
C HIS A 56 -1.73 -8.11 1.89
N LEU A 57 -1.61 -6.78 1.96
CA LEU A 57 -1.76 -5.93 0.79
C LEU A 57 -1.05 -4.62 1.06
N VAL A 58 -0.34 -4.10 0.07
CA VAL A 58 0.32 -2.80 0.15
C VAL A 58 -0.28 -1.88 -0.90
N LEU A 59 -0.69 -0.68 -0.46
CA LEU A 59 -1.08 0.40 -1.36
C LEU A 59 0.06 1.41 -1.29
N MET A 60 0.78 1.59 -2.41
CA MET A 60 2.05 2.28 -2.43
C MET A 60 2.03 3.49 -3.34
N ASP A 61 2.14 4.68 -2.75
CA ASP A 61 2.31 5.90 -3.54
C ASP A 61 3.71 5.95 -4.11
N ILE A 62 3.86 6.53 -5.30
CA ILE A 62 5.17 6.64 -5.93
C ILE A 62 5.99 7.76 -5.30
N MET A 63 5.38 8.93 -5.12
CA MET A 63 6.10 10.13 -4.73
C MET A 63 6.13 10.25 -3.21
N MET A 64 7.17 9.69 -2.61
CA MET A 64 7.35 9.77 -1.17
C MET A 64 8.79 10.16 -0.85
N PRO A 65 9.01 10.82 0.31
CA PRO A 65 10.37 11.18 0.72
C PRO A 65 11.18 9.96 1.12
N LYS A 66 12.47 10.15 1.21
CA LYS A 66 13.48 9.17 1.64
C LYS A 66 13.66 8.05 0.64
N LEU A 67 12.62 7.26 0.39
CA LEU A 67 12.64 6.18 -0.58
C LEU A 67 11.31 6.22 -1.29
N ASP A 68 11.32 6.42 -2.61
CA ASP A 68 10.07 6.51 -3.37
C ASP A 68 9.40 5.14 -3.46
N GLY A 69 8.13 5.15 -3.92
CA GLY A 69 7.33 3.94 -3.93
C GLY A 69 7.83 2.89 -4.91
N ILE A 70 8.43 3.30 -6.02
CA ILE A 70 8.98 2.35 -6.99
C ILE A 70 10.14 1.61 -6.36
N ARG A 71 11.07 2.33 -5.73
CA ARG A 71 12.22 1.70 -5.09
C ARG A 71 11.81 0.89 -3.87
N ALA A 72 10.82 1.36 -3.13
CA ALA A 72 10.30 0.59 -2.00
C ALA A 72 9.71 -0.73 -2.48
N THR A 73 8.96 -0.70 -3.58
CA THR A 73 8.39 -1.91 -4.15
C THR A 73 9.47 -2.89 -4.55
N LEU A 74 10.50 -2.41 -5.23
CA LEU A 74 11.61 -3.26 -5.63
C LEU A 74 12.27 -3.91 -4.41
N LYS A 75 12.48 -3.12 -3.36
CA LYS A 75 13.12 -3.63 -2.16
C LYS A 75 12.23 -4.66 -1.46
N ILE A 76 10.95 -4.42 -1.38
CA ILE A 76 10.02 -5.37 -0.78
C ILE A 76 10.02 -6.68 -1.55
N ARG A 77 10.07 -6.59 -2.88
CA ARG A 77 10.04 -7.78 -3.74
C ARG A 77 11.28 -8.65 -3.60
N GLU A 78 12.35 -8.14 -3.05
CA GLU A 78 13.53 -8.97 -2.81
C GLU A 78 13.24 -10.11 -1.84
N GLU A 79 12.30 -9.93 -0.93
CA GLU A 79 12.03 -10.92 0.11
C GLU A 79 10.56 -11.28 0.28
N HIS A 80 9.66 -10.58 -0.40
CA HIS A 80 8.22 -10.75 -0.18
C HIS A 80 7.48 -10.81 -1.49
N SER A 81 6.42 -11.62 -1.53
CA SER A 81 5.60 -11.76 -2.73
C SER A 81 4.16 -11.30 -2.54
N LEU A 82 3.88 -10.56 -1.48
CA LEU A 82 2.52 -10.09 -1.19
C LEU A 82 2.04 -9.11 -2.27
N PRO A 83 0.72 -8.93 -2.42
CA PRO A 83 0.19 -8.02 -3.43
C PRO A 83 0.54 -6.57 -3.14
N ILE A 84 0.95 -5.85 -4.18
CA ILE A 84 1.28 -4.43 -4.10
C ILE A 84 0.55 -3.70 -5.22
N ILE A 85 -0.21 -2.68 -4.87
CA ILE A 85 -0.89 -1.81 -5.82
C ILE A 85 -0.24 -0.44 -5.75
N ILE A 86 0.25 0.04 -6.90
CA ILE A 86 0.88 1.35 -6.99
C ILE A 86 -0.20 2.41 -7.15
N LEU A 87 -0.08 3.48 -6.39
CA LEU A 87 -0.96 4.65 -6.48
C LEU A 87 -0.14 5.80 -7.02
N SER A 88 -0.67 6.52 -8.01
CA SER A 88 0.05 7.64 -8.59
C SER A 88 -0.90 8.74 -9.02
N ALA A 89 -0.47 9.99 -8.86
CA ALA A 89 -1.22 11.13 -9.36
C ALA A 89 -1.17 11.22 -10.87
N LYS A 90 -0.26 10.49 -11.51
CA LYS A 90 -0.07 10.55 -12.95
C LYS A 90 -0.60 9.29 -13.59
N SER A 91 -1.25 9.47 -14.73
CA SER A 91 -1.78 8.35 -15.49
C SER A 91 -0.91 8.05 -16.72
N GLU A 92 0.34 8.51 -16.72
CA GLU A 92 1.22 8.30 -17.84
C GLU A 92 1.66 6.86 -17.93
N ASP A 93 1.71 6.37 -19.15
CA ASP A 93 2.05 4.98 -19.40
C ASP A 93 3.43 4.62 -18.88
N ALA A 94 4.38 5.58 -18.94
CA ALA A 94 5.74 5.31 -18.47
C ALA A 94 5.76 4.95 -16.99
N ASP A 95 5.03 5.71 -16.17
CA ASP A 95 4.96 5.43 -14.74
C ASP A 95 4.29 4.09 -14.48
N LYS A 96 3.24 3.79 -15.23
CA LYS A 96 2.54 2.53 -15.08
C LYS A 96 3.43 1.35 -15.43
N ILE A 97 4.14 1.45 -16.54
CA ILE A 97 5.03 0.38 -16.98
C ILE A 97 6.14 0.19 -15.95
N LEU A 98 6.72 1.27 -15.47
CA LEU A 98 7.80 1.18 -14.50
C LEU A 98 7.32 0.52 -13.21
N GLY A 99 6.15 0.92 -12.71
CA GLY A 99 5.61 0.32 -11.50
C GLY A 99 5.40 -1.18 -11.65
N LEU A 100 4.83 -1.61 -12.78
CA LEU A 100 4.59 -3.02 -13.00
C LEU A 100 5.89 -3.78 -13.21
N ASN A 101 6.89 -3.16 -13.81
CA ASN A 101 8.17 -3.82 -14.06
C ASN A 101 8.95 -4.09 -12.78
N VAL A 102 8.78 -3.29 -11.74
CA VAL A 102 9.45 -3.55 -10.47
C VAL A 102 8.69 -4.54 -9.59
N GLY A 103 7.56 -5.05 -10.09
CA GLY A 103 6.89 -6.13 -9.41
C GLY A 103 5.56 -5.78 -8.77
N ALA A 104 5.01 -4.60 -9.04
CA ALA A 104 3.67 -4.28 -8.56
C ALA A 104 2.64 -5.12 -9.31
N ASP A 105 1.55 -5.44 -8.63
CA ASP A 105 0.49 -6.25 -9.22
C ASP A 105 -0.53 -5.44 -9.96
N ASP A 106 -0.65 -4.15 -9.62
CA ASP A 106 -1.63 -3.29 -10.25
C ASP A 106 -1.24 -1.85 -10.07
N TYR A 107 -1.97 -0.96 -10.72
CA TYR A 107 -1.67 0.47 -10.77
C TYR A 107 -2.99 1.23 -10.77
N VAL A 108 -3.13 2.19 -9.87
CA VAL A 108 -4.34 3.01 -9.76
C VAL A 108 -3.95 4.47 -9.79
N THR A 109 -4.67 5.26 -10.58
CA THR A 109 -4.41 6.68 -10.73
C THR A 109 -5.19 7.48 -9.69
N LYS A 110 -4.50 8.41 -9.02
CA LYS A 110 -5.15 9.38 -8.16
C LYS A 110 -5.68 10.53 -9.01
N PRO A 111 -6.63 11.31 -8.49
CA PRO A 111 -7.30 11.13 -7.22
C PRO A 111 -8.43 10.13 -7.34
N PHE A 112 -8.74 9.50 -6.24
CA PHE A 112 -9.94 8.68 -6.16
C PHE A 112 -10.91 9.36 -5.22
N SER A 113 -12.17 9.22 -5.54
CA SER A 113 -13.22 9.84 -4.74
C SER A 113 -14.27 8.80 -4.44
N PRO A 114 -14.63 8.61 -3.18
CA PRO A 114 -15.70 7.68 -2.84
C PRO A 114 -17.05 8.10 -3.40
N LEU A 115 -17.16 9.38 -3.79
CA LEU A 115 -18.41 9.88 -4.36
C LEU A 115 -18.57 9.56 -5.83
N GLU A 116 -17.51 9.12 -6.43
CA GLU A 116 -17.51 8.74 -7.84
C GLU A 116 -17.33 7.24 -7.98
#